data_20d9f4be4d8d658a306f47ff3c7d6394
#
_entry.id   20d9f4be4d8d658a306f47ff3c7d6394
#
_cell.length_a   1.000
_cell.length_b   1.000
_cell.length_c   1.000
_cell.angle_alpha   90.00
_cell.angle_beta   90.00
_cell.angle_gamma   90.00
#
_symmetry.space_group_name_H-M   'P 1'
#
loop_
_entity.id
_entity.type
_entity.pdbx_description
1 polymer ?
#
loop_
_entity_poly.entity_id
_entity_poly.type
_entity_poly.pdbx_seq_one_letter_code
_entity_poly.pdbx_strand_id
1 'polypeptide(L)'
;MLGIIPSLHTPFNEKNEIDIVSLRKLIDHTVTTGCAGMLVGAVAGENGSLSFDEKNILLNECVTYNNNRIPIIISCTAKNQIERIALSKNAKELGADWILCQAPENIFGDELVQCFDEIAEVGPDNLMIQDLSWTDYGMSDEDIILLNKNVKKFKSLKIEVLNSGPKYTRVFNITNNQLHLSGGWAIMGMIEALNRGVHALIPSTMEAVYNKIYNLYLENKIEDSRRLFSQILPVLSFT
;
A
#
# COMPACT_ATOMS: atom_id res chain seq x y z
N MET A 1 5.16 1.65 10.10
CA MET A 1 6.09 0.83 9.30
C MET A 1 7.04 1.77 8.57
N LEU A 2 8.34 1.52 8.60
CA LEU A 2 9.34 2.32 7.88
C LEU A 2 10.13 1.39 6.96
N GLY A 3 10.19 1.65 5.65
CA GLY A 3 10.95 0.82 4.72
C GLY A 3 10.19 0.34 3.51
N ILE A 4 10.57 -0.83 3.01
CA ILE A 4 9.98 -1.44 1.81
C ILE A 4 8.83 -2.36 2.22
N ILE A 5 7.67 -2.16 1.59
CA ILE A 5 6.44 -2.93 1.82
C ILE A 5 5.92 -3.39 0.45
N PRO A 6 6.36 -4.54 -0.08
CA PRO A 6 5.94 -4.96 -1.40
C PRO A 6 4.43 -5.21 -1.47
N SER A 7 3.84 -4.82 -2.60
CA SER A 7 2.49 -5.23 -2.98
C SER A 7 2.60 -6.61 -3.65
N LEU A 8 2.14 -7.64 -2.99
CA LEU A 8 2.24 -9.01 -3.49
C LEU A 8 1.36 -9.22 -4.72
N HIS A 9 1.92 -9.91 -5.71
CA HIS A 9 1.15 -10.45 -6.83
C HIS A 9 0.26 -11.61 -6.37
N THR A 10 -0.83 -11.84 -7.08
CA THR A 10 -1.66 -13.03 -6.90
C THR A 10 -1.24 -14.06 -7.95
N PRO A 11 -0.52 -15.12 -7.57
CA PRO A 11 -0.14 -16.16 -8.53
C PRO A 11 -1.35 -17.04 -8.86
N PHE A 12 -1.46 -17.44 -10.14
CA PHE A 12 -2.50 -18.33 -10.63
C PHE A 12 -1.88 -19.60 -11.22
N ASN A 13 -2.58 -20.71 -11.06
CA ASN A 13 -2.24 -22.00 -11.69
C ASN A 13 -2.79 -22.07 -13.13
N GLU A 14 -2.51 -23.18 -13.82
CA GLU A 14 -2.98 -23.40 -15.20
C GLU A 14 -4.51 -23.46 -15.36
N LYS A 15 -5.25 -23.57 -14.25
CA LYS A 15 -6.72 -23.53 -14.23
C LYS A 15 -7.27 -22.14 -13.89
N ASN A 16 -6.43 -21.12 -13.80
CA ASN A 16 -6.77 -19.78 -13.34
C ASN A 16 -7.31 -19.72 -11.89
N GLU A 17 -6.91 -20.66 -11.04
CA GLU A 17 -7.17 -20.64 -9.61
C GLU A 17 -5.96 -20.06 -8.87
N ILE A 18 -6.14 -19.44 -7.71
CA ILE A 18 -5.04 -18.93 -6.90
C ILE A 18 -4.06 -20.06 -6.55
N ASP A 19 -2.81 -19.93 -6.96
CA ASP A 19 -1.75 -20.88 -6.63
C ASP A 19 -1.21 -20.60 -5.21
N ILE A 20 -1.78 -21.29 -4.25
CA ILE A 20 -1.43 -21.18 -2.83
C ILE A 20 0.04 -21.52 -2.57
N VAL A 21 0.61 -22.47 -3.30
CA VAL A 21 2.02 -22.88 -3.11
C VAL A 21 2.96 -21.75 -3.53
N SER A 22 2.71 -21.14 -4.68
CA SER A 22 3.48 -19.99 -5.16
C SER A 22 3.26 -18.75 -4.30
N LEU A 23 2.03 -18.52 -3.81
CA LEU A 23 1.72 -17.43 -2.90
C LEU A 23 2.54 -17.54 -1.60
N ARG A 24 2.63 -18.72 -0.99
CA ARG A 24 3.45 -18.96 0.20
C ARG A 24 4.93 -18.68 -0.04
N LYS A 25 5.45 -19.04 -1.21
CA LYS A 25 6.83 -18.71 -1.58
C LYS A 25 7.07 -17.20 -1.70
N LEU A 26 6.11 -16.45 -2.23
CA LEU A 26 6.19 -14.98 -2.26
C LEU A 26 6.20 -14.39 -0.85
N ILE A 27 5.35 -14.88 0.05
CA ILE A 27 5.33 -14.45 1.46
C ILE A 27 6.69 -14.76 2.12
N ASP A 28 7.21 -15.98 1.97
CA ASP A 28 8.51 -16.36 2.53
C ASP A 28 9.65 -15.51 1.97
N HIS A 29 9.65 -15.24 0.66
CA HIS A 29 10.62 -14.33 0.04
C HIS A 29 10.56 -12.93 0.65
N THR A 30 9.37 -12.37 0.80
CA THR A 30 9.16 -11.05 1.40
C THR A 30 9.69 -10.98 2.83
N VAL A 31 9.41 -12.00 3.63
CA VAL A 31 9.91 -12.10 5.02
C VAL A 31 11.43 -12.18 5.04
N THR A 32 12.01 -13.06 4.22
CA THR A 32 13.47 -13.33 4.24
C THR A 32 14.30 -12.19 3.65
N THR A 33 13.74 -11.37 2.78
CA THR A 33 14.40 -10.16 2.25
C THR A 33 14.40 -8.97 3.20
N GLY A 34 13.78 -9.10 4.39
CA GLY A 34 13.78 -8.06 5.41
C GLY A 34 12.86 -6.88 5.11
N CYS A 35 11.75 -7.12 4.43
CA CYS A 35 10.74 -6.11 4.18
C CYS A 35 10.05 -5.66 5.49
N ALA A 36 9.64 -4.40 5.54
CA ALA A 36 8.98 -3.80 6.70
C ALA A 36 7.53 -4.27 6.91
N GLY A 37 6.97 -4.94 5.93
CA GLY A 37 5.63 -5.48 5.89
C GLY A 37 5.30 -5.98 4.49
N MET A 38 4.05 -6.36 4.25
CA MET A 38 3.53 -6.71 2.93
C MET A 38 2.13 -6.15 2.71
N LEU A 39 1.80 -5.80 1.46
CA LEU A 39 0.47 -5.38 1.03
C LEU A 39 -0.14 -6.48 0.14
N VAL A 40 -1.35 -6.92 0.45
CA VAL A 40 -2.03 -8.03 -0.22
C VAL A 40 -3.33 -7.56 -0.85
N GLY A 41 -3.61 -8.05 -2.06
CA GLY A 41 -4.88 -7.80 -2.76
C GLY A 41 -5.08 -6.35 -3.23
N ALA A 42 -3.99 -5.61 -3.49
CA ALA A 42 -4.04 -4.28 -4.10
C ALA A 42 -4.00 -4.36 -5.64
N VAL A 43 -3.81 -3.23 -6.32
CA VAL A 43 -3.82 -3.14 -7.80
C VAL A 43 -2.83 -4.12 -8.43
N ALA A 44 -1.58 -4.18 -7.97
CA ALA A 44 -0.58 -5.10 -8.48
C ALA A 44 -0.89 -6.59 -8.19
N GLY A 45 -1.75 -6.86 -7.21
CA GLY A 45 -2.30 -8.20 -6.92
C GLY A 45 -3.55 -8.51 -7.70
N GLU A 46 -3.85 -7.79 -8.79
CA GLU A 46 -4.98 -8.00 -9.70
C GLU A 46 -6.37 -7.92 -9.02
N ASN A 47 -6.49 -7.07 -7.98
CA ASN A 47 -7.72 -6.92 -7.19
C ASN A 47 -9.00 -6.77 -8.05
N GLY A 48 -8.89 -6.04 -9.18
CA GLY A 48 -10.03 -5.79 -10.07
C GLY A 48 -10.56 -7.05 -10.77
N SER A 49 -9.72 -8.06 -10.93
CA SER A 49 -10.04 -9.33 -11.61
C SER A 49 -10.53 -10.42 -10.64
N LEU A 50 -10.21 -10.28 -9.34
CA LEU A 50 -10.62 -11.25 -8.31
C LEU A 50 -12.10 -11.11 -7.97
N SER A 51 -12.78 -12.23 -7.88
CA SER A 51 -14.10 -12.34 -7.25
C SER A 51 -14.03 -12.04 -5.73
N PHE A 52 -15.17 -11.80 -5.10
CA PHE A 52 -15.23 -11.59 -3.66
C PHE A 52 -14.71 -12.79 -2.87
N ASP A 53 -15.04 -14.02 -3.32
CA ASP A 53 -14.60 -15.26 -2.69
C ASP A 53 -13.08 -15.45 -2.82
N GLU A 54 -12.50 -15.17 -4.00
CA GLU A 54 -11.05 -15.21 -4.21
C GLU A 54 -10.31 -14.20 -3.35
N LYS A 55 -10.86 -13.00 -3.17
CA LYS A 55 -10.29 -12.01 -2.22
C LYS A 55 -10.26 -12.56 -0.79
N ASN A 56 -11.31 -13.20 -0.34
CA ASN A 56 -11.35 -13.82 0.98
C ASN A 56 -10.37 -15.00 1.12
N ILE A 57 -10.23 -15.83 0.09
CA ILE A 57 -9.23 -16.91 0.06
C ILE A 57 -7.83 -16.34 0.18
N LEU A 58 -7.49 -15.34 -0.66
CA LEU A 58 -6.19 -14.68 -0.68
C LEU A 58 -5.86 -14.06 0.69
N LEU A 59 -6.80 -13.31 1.26
CA LEU A 59 -6.67 -12.65 2.54
C LEU A 59 -6.44 -13.65 3.66
N ASN A 60 -7.30 -14.69 3.76
CA ASN A 60 -7.20 -15.72 4.79
C ASN A 60 -5.86 -16.47 4.71
N GLU A 61 -5.45 -16.88 3.51
CA GLU A 61 -4.19 -17.60 3.30
C GLU A 61 -2.98 -16.74 3.69
N CYS A 62 -2.95 -15.48 3.26
CA CYS A 62 -1.83 -14.59 3.55
C CYS A 62 -1.70 -14.30 5.04
N VAL A 63 -2.77 -13.98 5.75
CA VAL A 63 -2.71 -13.70 7.18
C VAL A 63 -2.31 -14.95 7.96
N THR A 64 -2.96 -16.09 7.66
CA THR A 64 -2.70 -17.36 8.36
C THR A 64 -1.26 -17.85 8.12
N TYR A 65 -0.79 -17.83 6.87
CA TYR A 65 0.56 -18.31 6.54
C TYR A 65 1.65 -17.34 6.99
N ASN A 66 1.39 -16.02 6.96
CA ASN A 66 2.31 -15.02 7.53
C ASN A 66 2.55 -15.25 9.02
N ASN A 67 1.55 -15.67 9.75
CA ASN A 67 1.64 -16.01 11.17
C ASN A 67 2.41 -14.96 11.98
N ASN A 68 2.10 -13.69 11.79
CA ASN A 68 2.70 -12.53 12.46
C ASN A 68 4.24 -12.39 12.29
N ARG A 69 4.83 -12.97 11.24
CA ARG A 69 6.28 -12.83 10.97
C ARG A 69 6.68 -11.41 10.61
N ILE A 70 5.85 -10.71 9.84
CA ILE A 70 5.97 -9.27 9.54
C ILE A 70 4.59 -8.64 9.47
N PRO A 71 4.45 -7.30 9.62
CA PRO A 71 3.19 -6.60 9.47
C PRO A 71 2.51 -6.86 8.13
N ILE A 72 1.18 -7.04 8.14
CA ILE A 72 0.40 -7.27 6.92
C ILE A 72 -0.67 -6.19 6.73
N ILE A 73 -0.74 -5.67 5.52
CA ILE A 73 -1.77 -4.73 5.06
C ILE A 73 -2.69 -5.49 4.11
N ILE A 74 -3.97 -5.54 4.39
CA ILE A 74 -4.97 -6.18 3.54
C ILE A 74 -5.75 -5.11 2.77
N SER A 75 -5.81 -5.24 1.45
CA SER A 75 -6.69 -4.38 0.65
C SER A 75 -8.14 -4.79 0.83
N CYS A 76 -8.97 -3.86 1.30
CA CYS A 76 -10.41 -3.98 1.30
C CYS A 76 -11.06 -3.22 0.12
N THR A 77 -10.28 -2.82 -0.88
CA THR A 77 -10.78 -2.18 -2.09
C THR A 77 -11.73 -3.13 -2.85
N ALA A 78 -12.96 -2.67 -3.09
CA ALA A 78 -13.99 -3.44 -3.77
C ALA A 78 -14.92 -2.51 -4.56
N LYS A 79 -15.80 -3.11 -5.37
CA LYS A 79 -16.70 -2.37 -6.29
C LYS A 79 -17.73 -1.51 -5.56
N ASN A 80 -18.16 -1.94 -4.38
CA ASN A 80 -19.19 -1.27 -3.60
C ASN A 80 -18.84 -1.23 -2.12
N GLN A 81 -19.53 -0.37 -1.38
CA GLN A 81 -19.28 -0.13 0.04
C GLN A 81 -19.55 -1.37 0.92
N ILE A 82 -20.56 -2.17 0.58
CA ILE A 82 -20.92 -3.39 1.36
C ILE A 82 -19.75 -4.38 1.34
N GLU A 83 -19.15 -4.61 0.17
CA GLU A 83 -17.99 -5.49 0.03
C GLU A 83 -16.75 -4.92 0.77
N ARG A 84 -16.52 -3.60 0.70
CA ARG A 84 -15.42 -2.93 1.42
C ARG A 84 -15.52 -3.15 2.92
N ILE A 85 -16.71 -2.95 3.49
CA ILE A 85 -17.00 -3.18 4.91
C ILE A 85 -16.81 -4.66 5.28
N ALA A 86 -17.32 -5.59 4.46
CA ALA A 86 -17.18 -7.02 4.69
C ALA A 86 -15.71 -7.49 4.68
N LEU A 87 -14.91 -7.05 3.71
CA LEU A 87 -13.47 -7.34 3.64
C LEU A 87 -12.71 -6.73 4.82
N SER A 88 -13.06 -5.49 5.21
CA SER A 88 -12.46 -4.82 6.36
C SER A 88 -12.71 -5.57 7.67
N LYS A 89 -13.95 -6.00 7.88
CA LYS A 89 -14.34 -6.82 9.04
C LYS A 89 -13.59 -8.16 9.06
N ASN A 90 -13.56 -8.86 7.93
CA ASN A 90 -12.84 -10.13 7.81
C ASN A 90 -11.33 -9.97 8.08
N ALA A 91 -10.70 -8.89 7.56
CA ALA A 91 -9.30 -8.58 7.84
C ALA A 91 -9.03 -8.44 9.35
N LYS A 92 -9.92 -7.78 10.10
CA LYS A 92 -9.82 -7.65 11.55
C LYS A 92 -9.99 -8.98 12.27
N GLU A 93 -10.98 -9.78 11.88
CA GLU A 93 -11.26 -11.09 12.49
C GLU A 93 -10.09 -12.06 12.30
N LEU A 94 -9.36 -11.95 11.19
CA LEU A 94 -8.17 -12.75 10.89
C LEU A 94 -6.90 -12.21 11.56
N GLY A 95 -6.93 -11.01 12.13
CA GLY A 95 -5.79 -10.42 12.84
C GLY A 95 -4.82 -9.67 11.91
N ALA A 96 -5.28 -9.11 10.80
CA ALA A 96 -4.46 -8.22 9.99
C ALA A 96 -4.10 -6.94 10.77
N ASP A 97 -2.88 -6.43 10.62
CA ASP A 97 -2.41 -5.23 11.31
C ASP A 97 -3.00 -3.95 10.72
N TRP A 98 -3.18 -3.94 9.39
CA TRP A 98 -3.62 -2.80 8.60
C TRP A 98 -4.62 -3.22 7.54
N ILE A 99 -5.50 -2.30 7.20
CA ILE A 99 -6.25 -2.35 5.94
C ILE A 99 -5.84 -1.20 5.02
N LEU A 100 -5.93 -1.47 3.72
CA LEU A 100 -5.86 -0.43 2.68
C LEU A 100 -7.18 -0.38 1.94
N CYS A 101 -7.69 0.83 1.68
CA CYS A 101 -8.79 1.04 0.76
C CYS A 101 -8.46 2.19 -0.19
N GLN A 102 -8.67 1.96 -1.49
CA GLN A 102 -8.54 3.01 -2.50
C GLN A 102 -9.67 4.03 -2.36
N ALA A 103 -9.33 5.32 -2.43
CA ALA A 103 -10.32 6.38 -2.45
C ALA A 103 -11.19 6.26 -3.71
N PRO A 104 -12.52 6.33 -3.58
CA PRO A 104 -13.42 6.33 -4.72
C PRO A 104 -13.30 7.65 -5.50
N GLU A 105 -13.39 7.58 -6.84
CA GLU A 105 -13.15 8.73 -7.73
C GLU A 105 -14.25 9.81 -7.68
N ASN A 106 -15.46 9.45 -7.28
CA ASN A 106 -16.63 10.33 -7.38
C ASN A 106 -17.32 10.61 -6.04
N ILE A 107 -16.60 10.45 -4.93
CA ILE A 107 -17.11 10.73 -3.57
C ILE A 107 -16.13 11.68 -2.89
N PHE A 108 -16.65 12.78 -2.31
CA PHE A 108 -15.85 13.88 -1.77
C PHE A 108 -16.45 14.39 -0.45
N GLY A 109 -15.68 15.17 0.31
CA GLY A 109 -16.17 15.86 1.50
C GLY A 109 -16.73 14.92 2.57
N ASP A 110 -17.86 15.28 3.14
CA ASP A 110 -18.47 14.52 4.24
C ASP A 110 -18.92 13.11 3.84
N GLU A 111 -19.32 12.90 2.59
CA GLU A 111 -19.66 11.56 2.08
C GLU A 111 -18.42 10.66 2.02
N LEU A 112 -17.26 11.20 1.64
CA LEU A 112 -16.00 10.49 1.66
C LEU A 112 -15.58 10.12 3.09
N VAL A 113 -15.75 11.05 4.03
CA VAL A 113 -15.49 10.79 5.46
C VAL A 113 -16.38 9.67 5.96
N GLN A 114 -17.70 9.71 5.68
CA GLN A 114 -18.62 8.66 6.08
C GLN A 114 -18.21 7.30 5.50
N CYS A 115 -17.86 7.26 4.22
CA CYS A 115 -17.42 6.03 3.54
C CYS A 115 -16.22 5.38 4.27
N PHE A 116 -15.23 6.17 4.65
CA PHE A 116 -14.04 5.64 5.32
C PHE A 116 -14.24 5.37 6.81
N ASP A 117 -15.11 6.12 7.48
CA ASP A 117 -15.42 5.89 8.89
C ASP A 117 -16.16 4.55 9.08
N GLU A 118 -17.13 4.22 8.22
CA GLU A 118 -17.83 2.92 8.19
C GLU A 118 -16.86 1.74 7.98
N ILE A 119 -15.87 1.88 7.07
CA ILE A 119 -14.84 0.87 6.83
C ILE A 119 -13.92 0.74 8.05
N ALA A 120 -13.52 1.86 8.63
CA ALA A 120 -12.62 1.92 9.76
C ALA A 120 -13.25 1.37 11.04
N GLU A 121 -14.54 1.61 11.28
CA GLU A 121 -15.25 1.16 12.47
C GLU A 121 -15.11 -0.36 12.65
N VAL A 122 -15.36 -1.13 11.59
CA VAL A 122 -15.34 -2.60 11.62
C VAL A 122 -13.94 -3.19 11.43
N GLY A 123 -13.01 -2.44 10.86
CA GLY A 123 -11.66 -2.88 10.50
C GLY A 123 -10.65 -2.86 11.66
N PRO A 124 -9.40 -3.24 11.39
CA PRO A 124 -8.25 -3.04 12.29
C PRO A 124 -8.07 -1.58 12.69
N ASP A 125 -7.17 -1.31 13.64
CA ASP A 125 -6.95 0.05 14.16
C ASP A 125 -6.12 0.95 13.24
N ASN A 126 -5.62 0.42 12.14
CA ASN A 126 -4.80 1.14 11.19
C ASN A 126 -5.40 1.07 9.79
N LEU A 127 -5.91 2.20 9.30
CA LEU A 127 -6.39 2.40 7.94
C LEU A 127 -5.34 3.15 7.12
N MET A 128 -4.95 2.58 5.99
CA MET A 128 -4.22 3.24 4.90
C MET A 128 -5.22 3.57 3.79
N ILE A 129 -5.29 4.83 3.40
CA ILE A 129 -6.06 5.22 2.21
C ILE A 129 -5.10 5.27 1.03
N GLN A 130 -5.51 4.72 -0.10
CA GLN A 130 -4.76 4.82 -1.36
C GLN A 130 -5.33 5.95 -2.19
N ASP A 131 -4.50 6.93 -2.45
CA ASP A 131 -4.74 8.06 -3.34
C ASP A 131 -4.12 7.72 -4.69
N LEU A 132 -4.92 7.15 -5.59
CA LEU A 132 -4.50 6.71 -6.91
C LEU A 132 -5.18 7.54 -7.98
N SER A 133 -4.38 8.22 -8.79
CA SER A 133 -4.85 8.85 -10.04
C SER A 133 -3.79 8.72 -11.13
N TRP A 134 -4.20 8.27 -12.29
CA TRP A 134 -3.32 8.10 -13.45
C TRP A 134 -3.11 9.39 -14.25
N THR A 135 -3.96 10.39 -14.06
CA THR A 135 -4.07 11.56 -14.93
C THR A 135 -3.94 12.90 -14.23
N ASP A 136 -4.14 12.95 -12.91
CA ASP A 136 -4.23 14.22 -12.18
C ASP A 136 -3.59 14.18 -10.78
N TYR A 137 -4.00 15.13 -9.95
CA TYR A 137 -3.51 15.31 -8.59
C TYR A 137 -4.03 14.26 -7.59
N GLY A 138 -5.10 13.53 -7.92
CA GLY A 138 -5.82 12.62 -7.01
C GLY A 138 -6.68 13.37 -5.98
N MET A 139 -6.70 12.89 -4.74
CA MET A 139 -7.49 13.50 -3.68
C MET A 139 -7.11 14.97 -3.43
N SER A 140 -8.13 15.79 -3.18
CA SER A 140 -7.93 17.19 -2.80
C SER A 140 -7.28 17.34 -1.43
N ASP A 141 -6.63 18.47 -1.18
CA ASP A 141 -6.09 18.77 0.13
C ASP A 141 -7.19 18.87 1.19
N GLU A 142 -8.35 19.41 0.82
CA GLU A 142 -9.53 19.57 1.65
C GLU A 142 -10.05 18.22 2.13
N ASP A 143 -10.15 17.23 1.23
CA ASP A 143 -10.57 15.86 1.57
C ASP A 143 -9.57 15.16 2.49
N ILE A 144 -8.27 15.32 2.23
CA ILE A 144 -7.22 14.77 3.10
C ILE A 144 -7.29 15.35 4.51
N ILE A 145 -7.50 16.68 4.64
CA ILE A 145 -7.67 17.35 5.93
C ILE A 145 -8.93 16.84 6.66
N LEU A 146 -10.05 16.73 5.95
CA LEU A 146 -11.31 16.24 6.51
C LEU A 146 -11.18 14.81 7.04
N LEU A 147 -10.59 13.93 6.25
CA LEU A 147 -10.32 12.53 6.64
C LEU A 147 -9.38 12.45 7.85
N ASN A 148 -8.28 13.20 7.84
CA ASN A 148 -7.32 13.20 8.95
C ASN A 148 -7.93 13.70 10.26
N LYS A 149 -8.88 14.63 10.18
CA LYS A 149 -9.59 15.17 11.35
C LYS A 149 -10.66 14.22 11.89
N ASN A 150 -11.42 13.57 11.02
CA ASN A 150 -12.66 12.90 11.38
C ASN A 150 -12.54 11.37 11.45
N VAL A 151 -11.68 10.72 10.64
CA VAL A 151 -11.50 9.27 10.64
C VAL A 151 -10.34 8.89 11.55
N LYS A 152 -10.61 8.54 12.80
CA LYS A 152 -9.59 8.29 13.84
C LYS A 152 -8.57 7.21 13.49
N LYS A 153 -8.99 6.20 12.72
CA LYS A 153 -8.14 5.08 12.29
C LYS A 153 -7.38 5.36 10.99
N PHE A 154 -7.58 6.50 10.34
CA PHE A 154 -6.76 6.93 9.19
C PHE A 154 -5.35 7.27 9.66
N LYS A 155 -4.40 6.37 9.41
CA LYS A 155 -3.01 6.48 9.87
C LYS A 155 -2.02 6.68 8.75
N SER A 156 -2.36 6.27 7.51
CA SER A 156 -1.44 6.32 6.39
C SER A 156 -2.14 6.71 5.08
N LEU A 157 -1.45 7.52 4.27
CA LEU A 157 -1.84 7.82 2.90
C LEU A 157 -0.79 7.23 1.95
N LYS A 158 -1.22 6.33 1.06
CA LYS A 158 -0.42 5.82 -0.05
C LYS A 158 -0.66 6.70 -1.28
N ILE A 159 0.35 7.44 -1.71
CA ILE A 159 0.24 8.43 -2.79
C ILE A 159 0.78 7.85 -4.09
N GLU A 160 -0.08 7.73 -5.09
CA GLU A 160 0.20 7.22 -6.43
C GLU A 160 -0.45 8.12 -7.48
N VAL A 161 0.08 9.34 -7.62
CA VAL A 161 -0.44 10.37 -8.52
C VAL A 161 0.68 10.97 -9.36
N LEU A 162 0.31 11.65 -10.46
CA LEU A 162 1.26 12.46 -11.20
C LEU A 162 1.88 13.51 -10.27
N ASN A 163 3.20 13.71 -10.39
CA ASN A 163 3.94 14.65 -9.55
C ASN A 163 3.80 14.37 -8.04
N SER A 164 3.86 13.10 -7.64
CA SER A 164 3.76 12.68 -6.24
C SER A 164 4.75 13.38 -5.29
N GLY A 165 5.95 13.74 -5.78
CA GLY A 165 6.96 14.44 -5.00
C GLY A 165 6.43 15.71 -4.30
N PRO A 166 5.96 16.74 -5.03
CA PRO A 166 5.34 17.92 -4.42
C PRO A 166 4.18 17.59 -3.49
N LYS A 167 3.36 16.60 -3.84
CA LYS A 167 2.23 16.18 -3.01
C LYS A 167 2.66 15.60 -1.66
N TYR A 168 3.73 14.83 -1.57
CA TYR A 168 4.28 14.39 -0.27
C TYR A 168 4.55 15.57 0.64
N THR A 169 5.29 16.58 0.17
CA THR A 169 5.61 17.77 0.97
C THR A 169 4.34 18.50 1.39
N ARG A 170 3.38 18.66 0.49
CA ARG A 170 2.12 19.36 0.77
C ARG A 170 1.31 18.62 1.84
N VAL A 171 1.16 17.29 1.71
CA VAL A 171 0.41 16.49 2.69
C VAL A 171 1.08 16.50 4.06
N PHE A 172 2.40 16.45 4.15
CA PHE A 172 3.10 16.63 5.42
C PHE A 172 2.74 17.97 6.09
N ASN A 173 2.72 19.06 5.30
CA ASN A 173 2.40 20.39 5.82
C ASN A 173 0.95 20.51 6.30
N ILE A 174 -0.03 20.10 5.49
CA ILE A 174 -1.46 20.26 5.84
C ILE A 174 -1.91 19.30 6.95
N THR A 175 -1.18 18.23 7.21
CA THR A 175 -1.47 17.27 8.29
C THR A 175 -0.54 17.44 9.50
N ASN A 176 0.32 18.48 9.52
CA ASN A 176 1.33 18.69 10.57
C ASN A 176 2.19 17.44 10.84
N ASN A 177 2.58 16.72 9.80
CA ASN A 177 3.32 15.46 9.85
C ASN A 177 2.64 14.34 10.69
N GLN A 178 1.32 14.37 10.82
CA GLN A 178 0.60 13.36 11.61
C GLN A 178 0.32 12.08 10.82
N LEU A 179 0.30 12.16 9.49
CA LEU A 179 0.08 10.99 8.65
C LEU A 179 1.40 10.31 8.28
N HIS A 180 1.39 8.98 8.36
CA HIS A 180 2.39 8.17 7.70
C HIS A 180 2.17 8.23 6.18
N LEU A 181 3.20 8.59 5.40
CA LEU A 181 3.12 8.63 3.95
C LEU A 181 3.88 7.48 3.33
N SER A 182 3.31 6.89 2.28
CA SER A 182 3.97 5.89 1.46
C SER A 182 3.83 6.22 -0.02
N GLY A 183 4.87 5.85 -0.77
CA GLY A 183 4.91 5.97 -2.23
C GLY A 183 4.68 4.61 -2.90
N GLY A 184 4.01 4.62 -4.04
CA GLY A 184 3.85 3.45 -4.90
C GLY A 184 4.29 3.75 -6.33
N TRP A 185 3.54 3.23 -7.33
CA TRP A 185 3.79 3.46 -8.75
C TRP A 185 5.17 3.00 -9.20
N ALA A 186 5.49 1.74 -8.94
CA ALA A 186 6.81 1.15 -9.18
C ALA A 186 7.97 1.95 -8.52
N ILE A 187 7.63 2.91 -7.66
CA ILE A 187 8.55 3.80 -6.92
C ILE A 187 9.65 4.43 -7.78
N MET A 188 9.31 4.81 -9.03
CA MET A 188 10.23 5.52 -9.93
C MET A 188 10.81 6.81 -9.30
N GLY A 189 10.09 7.43 -8.36
CA GLY A 189 10.53 8.58 -7.57
C GLY A 189 11.15 8.22 -6.22
N MET A 190 11.72 7.02 -6.02
CA MET A 190 12.19 6.55 -4.72
C MET A 190 13.12 7.53 -4.00
N ILE A 191 14.16 7.99 -4.67
CA ILE A 191 15.15 8.89 -4.05
C ILE A 191 14.52 10.24 -3.71
N GLU A 192 13.64 10.76 -4.56
CA GLU A 192 12.89 11.99 -4.27
C GLU A 192 11.97 11.82 -3.06
N ALA A 193 11.23 10.70 -3.00
CA ALA A 193 10.36 10.38 -1.88
C ALA A 193 11.14 10.31 -0.56
N LEU A 194 12.28 9.62 -0.55
CA LEU A 194 13.16 9.53 0.62
C LEU A 194 13.71 10.90 1.04
N ASN A 195 14.14 11.74 0.09
CA ASN A 195 14.62 13.12 0.38
C ASN A 195 13.51 13.99 0.98
N ARG A 196 12.23 13.67 0.75
CA ARG A 196 11.08 14.38 1.32
C ARG A 196 10.58 13.78 2.64
N GLY A 197 11.22 12.71 3.13
CA GLY A 197 10.87 12.07 4.40
C GLY A 197 9.71 11.08 4.30
N VAL A 198 9.38 10.56 3.12
CA VAL A 198 8.37 9.51 2.96
C VAL A 198 8.78 8.27 3.76
N HIS A 199 7.84 7.73 4.53
CA HIS A 199 8.10 6.70 5.54
C HIS A 199 8.28 5.30 4.95
N ALA A 200 7.51 4.97 3.91
CA ALA A 200 7.55 3.66 3.29
C ALA A 200 7.39 3.73 1.77
N LEU A 201 7.88 2.71 1.10
CA LEU A 201 7.82 2.57 -0.35
C LEU A 201 7.21 1.23 -0.69
N ILE A 202 6.24 1.23 -1.59
CA ILE A 202 5.41 0.06 -1.90
C ILE A 202 5.62 -0.35 -3.36
N PRO A 203 6.72 -1.09 -3.65
CA PRO A 203 6.94 -1.70 -4.97
C PRO A 203 6.08 -2.94 -5.16
N SER A 204 6.10 -3.50 -6.37
CA SER A 204 5.47 -4.79 -6.67
C SER A 204 6.47 -5.92 -6.94
N THR A 205 7.77 -5.59 -7.07
CA THR A 205 8.84 -6.57 -7.36
C THR A 205 10.18 -6.07 -6.83
N MET A 206 11.25 -6.87 -6.98
CA MET A 206 12.63 -6.50 -6.68
C MET A 206 12.89 -6.06 -5.23
N GLU A 207 12.19 -6.63 -4.26
CA GLU A 207 12.22 -6.24 -2.85
C GLU A 207 13.64 -6.17 -2.28
N ALA A 208 14.49 -7.15 -2.62
CA ALA A 208 15.88 -7.21 -2.15
C ALA A 208 16.70 -6.00 -2.65
N VAL A 209 16.50 -5.59 -3.89
CA VAL A 209 17.20 -4.44 -4.48
C VAL A 209 16.71 -3.14 -3.83
N TYR A 210 15.40 -2.97 -3.68
CA TYR A 210 14.83 -1.80 -3.04
C TYR A 210 15.24 -1.71 -1.57
N ASN A 211 15.26 -2.80 -0.83
CA ASN A 211 15.78 -2.83 0.54
C ASN A 211 17.27 -2.42 0.58
N LYS A 212 18.07 -2.86 -0.38
CA LYS A 212 19.47 -2.45 -0.46
C LYS A 212 19.62 -0.95 -0.70
N ILE A 213 18.83 -0.37 -1.63
CA ILE A 213 18.83 1.06 -1.92
C ILE A 213 18.39 1.85 -0.68
N TYR A 214 17.31 1.42 -0.03
CA TYR A 214 16.77 2.03 1.18
C TYR A 214 17.80 2.03 2.32
N ASN A 215 18.45 0.89 2.58
CA ASN A 215 19.46 0.77 3.63
C ASN A 215 20.69 1.64 3.36
N LEU A 216 21.18 1.69 2.11
CA LEU A 216 22.25 2.60 1.73
C LEU A 216 21.89 4.07 1.99
N TYR A 217 20.64 4.44 1.72
CA TYR A 217 20.14 5.79 2.00
C TYR A 217 20.15 6.07 3.51
N LEU A 218 19.63 5.16 4.35
CA LEU A 218 19.62 5.31 5.81
C LEU A 218 21.03 5.35 6.43
N GLU A 219 21.99 4.63 5.84
CA GLU A 219 23.39 4.65 6.23
C GLU A 219 24.12 5.93 5.80
N ASN A 220 23.39 6.91 5.24
CA ASN A 220 23.93 8.15 4.67
C ASN A 220 24.91 7.93 3.49
N LYS A 221 24.85 6.77 2.83
CA LYS A 221 25.59 6.42 1.61
C LYS A 221 24.77 6.85 0.37
N ILE A 222 24.44 8.13 0.30
CA ILE A 222 23.44 8.66 -0.64
C ILE A 222 23.86 8.42 -2.10
N GLU A 223 25.12 8.61 -2.45
CA GLU A 223 25.62 8.42 -3.83
C GLU A 223 25.59 6.94 -4.25
N ASP A 224 25.87 6.01 -3.34
CA ASP A 224 25.75 4.57 -3.61
C ASP A 224 24.28 4.16 -3.80
N SER A 225 23.38 4.70 -2.96
CA SER A 225 21.93 4.52 -3.09
C SER A 225 21.45 5.02 -4.46
N ARG A 226 21.81 6.24 -4.86
CA ARG A 226 21.47 6.84 -6.16
C ARG A 226 22.01 6.02 -7.33
N ARG A 227 23.28 5.60 -7.24
CA ARG A 227 23.92 4.79 -8.28
C ARG A 227 23.20 3.47 -8.49
N LEU A 228 22.88 2.76 -7.40
CA LEU A 228 22.15 1.49 -7.49
C LEU A 228 20.74 1.70 -8.04
N PHE A 229 20.04 2.75 -7.58
CA PHE A 229 18.72 3.10 -8.10
C PHE A 229 18.74 3.41 -9.60
N SER A 230 19.75 4.16 -10.08
CA SER A 230 19.90 4.49 -11.50
C SER A 230 20.08 3.24 -12.38
N GLN A 231 20.67 2.15 -11.85
CA GLN A 231 20.86 0.90 -12.59
C GLN A 231 19.54 0.15 -12.84
N ILE A 232 18.54 0.34 -11.99
CA ILE A 232 17.23 -0.32 -12.16
C ILE A 232 16.21 0.55 -12.89
N LEU A 233 16.45 1.86 -13.05
CA LEU A 233 15.52 2.78 -13.73
C LEU A 233 15.11 2.31 -15.14
N PRO A 234 16.00 1.77 -16.01
CA PRO A 234 15.60 1.29 -17.32
C PRO A 234 14.57 0.15 -17.27
N VAL A 235 14.61 -0.71 -16.24
CA VAL A 235 13.62 -1.77 -16.05
C VAL A 235 12.30 -1.16 -15.59
N LEU A 236 12.33 -0.21 -14.66
CA LEU A 236 11.13 0.45 -14.13
C LEU A 236 10.40 1.29 -15.18
N SER A 237 11.14 1.90 -16.11
CA SER A 237 10.56 2.73 -17.18
C SER A 237 10.02 1.90 -18.35
N PHE A 238 10.28 0.60 -18.38
CA PHE A 238 9.79 -0.31 -19.41
C PHE A 238 8.39 -0.87 -19.08
N THR A 239 7.99 -0.82 -17.81
CA THR A 239 6.67 -1.27 -17.33
C THR A 239 5.63 -0.18 -17.45
#